data_a06812dbc8f10b42a7f3b869562ca481
#
_entry.id   a06812dbc8f10b42a7f3b869562ca481
#
_cell.length_a   1.000
_cell.length_b   1.000
_cell.length_c   1.000
_cell.angle_alpha   90.00
_cell.angle_beta   90.00
_cell.angle_gamma   90.00
#
_symmetry.space_group_name_H-M   'P 1'
#
loop_
_entity.id
_entity.type
_entity.pdbx_description
1 polymer ?
#
loop_
_entity_poly.entity_id
_entity_poly.type
_entity_poly.pdbx_seq_one_letter_code
_entity_poly.pdbx_strand_id
1 'polypeptide(L)'
;MIAAAGVANRILGFVNAPTLLQKVVAKCIREKTDLTYYNRNRETLYEGLRQCGFSCIKPQGAFYLFVKSPIEDEKAFCEAAKRYNILLVPGSSFGCPGYVRIAYCVAYETIIGALPRFQELAKQYFQR
;
A
#
# COMPACT_ATOMS: atom_id res chain seq x y z
N MET A 1 24.46 9.05 -20.50
CA MET A 1 23.46 9.13 -19.44
C MET A 1 23.96 8.61 -18.09
N ILE A 2 24.47 7.37 -17.96
CA ILE A 2 24.98 6.78 -16.70
C ILE A 2 26.12 7.60 -16.07
N ALA A 3 27.10 8.04 -16.87
CA ALA A 3 28.23 8.86 -16.38
C ALA A 3 27.76 10.22 -15.82
N ALA A 4 26.80 10.87 -16.48
CA ALA A 4 26.22 12.13 -16.01
C ALA A 4 25.45 11.95 -14.68
N ALA A 5 24.71 10.86 -14.53
CA ALA A 5 24.04 10.51 -13.27
C ALA A 5 25.04 10.26 -12.13
N GLY A 6 26.18 9.60 -12.43
CA GLY A 6 27.26 9.41 -11.46
C GLY A 6 27.91 10.71 -10.99
N VAL A 7 28.11 11.66 -11.91
CA VAL A 7 28.60 13.00 -11.57
C VAL A 7 27.58 13.78 -10.72
N ALA A 8 26.31 13.76 -11.10
CA ALA A 8 25.25 14.40 -10.35
C ALA A 8 25.13 13.85 -8.91
N ASN A 9 25.19 12.54 -8.72
CA ASN A 9 25.22 11.91 -7.41
C ASN A 9 26.38 12.42 -6.54
N ARG A 10 27.59 12.51 -7.13
CA ARG A 10 28.75 13.03 -6.40
C ARG A 10 28.62 14.48 -5.98
N ILE A 11 28.13 15.34 -6.89
CA ILE A 11 27.88 16.78 -6.61
C ILE A 11 26.86 16.92 -5.48
N LEU A 12 25.83 16.06 -5.41
CA LEU A 12 24.80 16.05 -4.38
C LEU A 12 25.26 15.40 -3.06
N GLY A 13 26.50 14.90 -2.98
CA GLY A 13 27.07 14.27 -1.77
C GLY A 13 26.74 12.80 -1.59
N PHE A 14 26.04 12.15 -2.52
CA PHE A 14 25.70 10.73 -2.44
C PHE A 14 26.85 9.85 -2.95
N VAL A 15 28.01 9.95 -2.31
CA VAL A 15 29.23 9.24 -2.75
C VAL A 15 29.36 7.87 -2.12
N ASN A 16 29.14 7.80 -0.79
CA ASN A 16 29.25 6.56 -0.02
C ASN A 16 28.18 6.52 1.06
N ALA A 17 27.79 5.31 1.47
CA ALA A 17 26.93 5.16 2.64
C ALA A 17 27.65 5.66 3.90
N PRO A 18 26.97 6.35 4.83
CA PRO A 18 27.58 6.83 6.07
C PRO A 18 28.24 5.69 6.86
N THR A 19 29.46 5.88 7.30
CA THR A 19 30.26 4.83 7.98
C THR A 19 29.57 4.30 9.24
N LEU A 20 28.87 5.15 9.98
CA LEU A 20 28.11 4.73 11.15
C LEU A 20 27.02 3.71 10.76
N LEU A 21 26.25 4.00 9.71
CA LEU A 21 25.19 3.10 9.22
C LEU A 21 25.76 1.79 8.67
N GLN A 22 26.91 1.82 8.00
CA GLN A 22 27.59 0.59 7.57
C GLN A 22 27.93 -0.32 8.75
N LYS A 23 28.44 0.25 9.86
CA LYS A 23 28.73 -0.51 11.08
C LYS A 23 27.48 -1.06 11.75
N VAL A 24 26.39 -0.30 11.76
CA VAL A 24 25.08 -0.75 12.27
C VAL A 24 24.57 -1.92 11.43
N VAL A 25 24.54 -1.77 10.10
CA VAL A 25 24.09 -2.83 9.17
C VAL A 25 24.93 -4.10 9.36
N ALA A 26 26.26 -3.98 9.48
CA ALA A 26 27.12 -5.13 9.70
C ALA A 26 26.77 -5.92 10.98
N LYS A 27 26.35 -5.24 12.05
CA LYS A 27 25.88 -5.88 13.28
C LYS A 27 24.47 -6.45 13.17
N CYS A 28 23.59 -5.80 12.42
CA CYS A 28 22.17 -6.16 12.30
C CYS A 28 21.86 -6.99 11.05
N ILE A 29 22.88 -7.49 10.32
CA ILE A 29 22.69 -8.17 9.04
C ILE A 29 21.81 -9.43 9.13
N ARG A 30 21.69 -10.03 10.31
CA ARG A 30 20.89 -11.22 10.59
C ARG A 30 19.52 -10.91 11.21
N GLU A 31 19.28 -9.65 11.56
CA GLU A 31 18.02 -9.22 12.15
C GLU A 31 16.92 -9.25 11.08
N LYS A 32 15.73 -9.61 11.51
CA LYS A 32 14.55 -9.72 10.63
C LYS A 32 13.41 -8.86 11.19
N THR A 33 12.62 -8.30 10.28
CA THR A 33 11.37 -7.63 10.62
C THR A 33 10.34 -8.67 11.10
N ASP A 34 9.46 -8.28 12.01
CA ASP A 34 8.33 -9.13 12.40
C ASP A 34 7.31 -9.22 11.26
N LEU A 35 7.40 -10.30 10.49
CA LEU A 35 6.51 -10.57 9.39
C LEU A 35 5.11 -11.01 9.85
N THR A 36 4.96 -11.47 11.08
CA THR A 36 3.67 -11.94 11.61
C THR A 36 2.70 -10.78 11.75
N TYR A 37 3.19 -9.62 12.19
CA TYR A 37 2.42 -8.39 12.25
C TYR A 37 1.85 -7.98 10.89
N TYR A 38 2.73 -7.92 9.87
CA TYR A 38 2.30 -7.54 8.50
C TYR A 38 1.40 -8.58 7.87
N ASN A 39 1.65 -9.87 8.16
CA ASN A 39 0.80 -10.95 7.66
C ASN A 39 -0.62 -10.85 8.23
N ARG A 40 -0.76 -10.63 9.54
CA ARG A 40 -2.06 -10.41 10.19
C ARG A 40 -2.80 -9.24 9.53
N ASN A 41 -2.13 -8.11 9.33
CA ASN A 41 -2.71 -6.93 8.69
C ASN A 41 -3.20 -7.25 7.27
N ARG A 42 -2.36 -7.93 6.49
CA ARG A 42 -2.67 -8.36 5.12
C ARG A 42 -3.90 -9.25 5.07
N GLU A 43 -3.93 -10.30 5.87
CA GLU A 43 -5.04 -11.26 5.91
C GLU A 43 -6.34 -10.55 6.33
N THR A 44 -6.31 -9.78 7.40
CA THR A 44 -7.49 -9.08 7.91
C THR A 44 -8.06 -8.11 6.87
N LEU A 45 -7.20 -7.29 6.24
CA LEU A 45 -7.66 -6.34 5.22
C LEU A 45 -8.20 -7.07 3.98
N TYR A 46 -7.48 -8.09 3.50
CA TYR A 46 -7.88 -8.86 2.32
C TYR A 46 -9.24 -9.54 2.52
N GLU A 47 -9.41 -10.28 3.61
CA GLU A 47 -10.66 -10.99 3.89
C GLU A 47 -11.82 -10.00 4.13
N GLY A 48 -11.58 -8.92 4.88
CA GLY A 48 -12.60 -7.89 5.14
C GLY A 48 -13.08 -7.21 3.85
N LEU A 49 -12.18 -6.86 2.94
CA LEU A 49 -12.56 -6.27 1.65
C LEU A 49 -13.35 -7.26 0.77
N ARG A 50 -12.96 -8.53 0.77
CA ARG A 50 -13.70 -9.57 0.05
C ARG A 50 -15.12 -9.77 0.60
N GLN A 51 -15.28 -9.75 1.91
CA GLN A 51 -16.60 -9.81 2.56
C GLN A 51 -17.47 -8.60 2.20
N CYS A 52 -16.86 -7.43 1.98
CA CYS A 52 -17.56 -6.25 1.48
C CYS A 52 -17.92 -6.34 -0.04
N GLY A 53 -17.50 -7.37 -0.76
CA GLY A 53 -17.77 -7.54 -2.19
C GLY A 53 -16.68 -7.01 -3.13
N PHE A 54 -15.58 -6.46 -2.61
CA PHE A 54 -14.49 -5.99 -3.45
C PHE A 54 -13.68 -7.15 -4.05
N SER A 55 -13.30 -7.01 -5.33
CA SER A 55 -12.42 -7.95 -6.01
C SER A 55 -10.96 -7.50 -5.83
N CYS A 56 -10.14 -8.39 -5.28
CA CYS A 56 -8.71 -8.14 -5.12
C CYS A 56 -7.92 -9.45 -5.19
N ILE A 57 -6.67 -9.35 -5.66
CA ILE A 57 -5.73 -10.46 -5.66
C ILE A 57 -4.99 -10.45 -4.32
N LYS A 58 -4.92 -11.61 -3.65
CA LYS A 58 -4.19 -11.74 -2.40
C LYS A 58 -2.70 -11.53 -2.64
N PRO A 59 -2.08 -10.49 -2.07
CA PRO A 59 -0.67 -10.24 -2.29
C PRO A 59 0.20 -11.29 -1.58
N GLN A 60 1.28 -11.72 -2.23
CA GLN A 60 2.24 -12.68 -1.67
C GLN A 60 3.39 -12.00 -0.92
N GLY A 61 3.47 -10.68 -0.99
CA GLY A 61 4.52 -9.89 -0.35
C GLY A 61 4.27 -8.38 -0.45
N ALA A 62 5.29 -7.60 -0.11
CA ALA A 62 5.27 -6.14 -0.04
C ALA A 62 4.27 -5.60 0.99
N PHE A 63 3.71 -4.40 0.77
CA PHE A 63 2.90 -3.68 1.76
C PHE A 63 1.59 -3.16 1.18
N TYR A 64 1.25 -3.58 -0.04
CA TYR A 64 0.13 -3.01 -0.79
C TYR A 64 -0.79 -4.09 -1.34
N LEU A 65 -2.06 -3.78 -1.30
CA LEU A 65 -3.13 -4.54 -1.93
C LEU A 65 -3.70 -3.71 -3.09
N PHE A 66 -3.85 -4.32 -4.25
CA PHE A 66 -4.58 -3.75 -5.37
C PHE A 66 -6.00 -4.29 -5.40
N VAL A 67 -6.96 -3.38 -5.33
CA VAL A 67 -8.39 -3.66 -5.33
C VAL A 67 -8.98 -3.14 -6.62
N LYS A 68 -9.76 -3.96 -7.32
CA LYS A 68 -10.46 -3.52 -8.52
C LYS A 68 -11.48 -2.46 -8.16
N SER A 69 -11.44 -1.32 -8.84
CA SER A 69 -12.44 -0.27 -8.68
C SER A 69 -13.82 -0.81 -9.10
N PRO A 70 -14.90 -0.53 -8.34
CA PRO A 70 -16.27 -0.91 -8.73
C PRO A 70 -16.80 -0.11 -9.92
N ILE A 71 -16.15 0.98 -10.29
CA ILE A 71 -16.47 1.82 -11.44
C ILE A 71 -15.21 1.99 -12.31
N GLU A 72 -15.40 2.32 -13.59
CA GLU A 72 -14.31 2.47 -14.56
C GLU A 72 -13.33 3.59 -14.17
N ASP A 73 -13.86 4.70 -13.67
CA ASP A 73 -13.04 5.81 -13.16
C ASP A 73 -12.61 5.55 -11.71
N GLU A 74 -11.42 4.97 -11.55
CA GLU A 74 -10.85 4.71 -10.22
C GLU A 74 -10.54 6.00 -9.44
N LYS A 75 -10.35 7.14 -10.12
CA LYS A 75 -10.11 8.43 -9.45
C LYS A 75 -11.40 8.96 -8.81
N ALA A 76 -12.52 8.87 -9.53
CA ALA A 76 -13.83 9.18 -8.97
C ALA A 76 -14.18 8.26 -7.78
N PHE A 77 -13.80 6.98 -7.85
CA PHE A 77 -13.95 6.07 -6.71
C PHE A 77 -13.07 6.50 -5.52
N CYS A 78 -11.82 6.92 -5.75
CA CYS A 78 -10.95 7.44 -4.67
C CYS A 78 -11.57 8.69 -4.01
N GLU A 79 -12.17 9.60 -4.78
CA GLU A 79 -12.85 10.78 -4.22
C GLU A 79 -14.11 10.40 -3.42
N ALA A 80 -14.90 9.44 -3.90
CA ALA A 80 -16.05 8.94 -3.16
C ALA A 80 -15.64 8.31 -1.82
N ALA A 81 -14.54 7.55 -1.78
CA ALA A 81 -14.02 6.92 -0.57
C ALA A 81 -13.64 7.93 0.52
N LYS A 82 -13.20 9.13 0.16
CA LYS A 82 -12.87 10.21 1.13
C LYS A 82 -14.05 10.59 2.02
N ARG A 83 -15.28 10.49 1.52
CA ARG A 83 -16.50 10.78 2.30
C ARG A 83 -16.67 9.81 3.48
N TYR A 84 -16.03 8.65 3.40
CA TYR A 84 -16.00 7.63 4.46
C TYR A 84 -14.68 7.65 5.24
N ASN A 85 -13.86 8.72 5.10
CA ASN A 85 -12.51 8.83 5.66
C ASN A 85 -11.58 7.69 5.25
N ILE A 86 -11.73 7.20 4.02
CA ILE A 86 -10.85 6.21 3.41
C ILE A 86 -10.01 6.91 2.36
N LEU A 87 -8.67 6.84 2.51
CA LEU A 87 -7.73 7.39 1.55
C LEU A 87 -7.17 6.26 0.68
N LEU A 88 -7.47 6.32 -0.62
CA LEU A 88 -7.03 5.38 -1.63
C LEU A 88 -6.11 6.07 -2.63
N VAL A 89 -5.23 5.32 -3.27
CA VAL A 89 -4.36 5.83 -4.32
C VAL A 89 -4.77 5.20 -5.65
N PRO A 90 -5.03 6.00 -6.72
CA PRO A 90 -5.37 5.47 -8.03
C PRO A 90 -4.29 4.52 -8.56
N GLY A 91 -4.68 3.38 -9.09
CA GLY A 91 -3.79 2.37 -9.64
C GLY A 91 -3.09 2.83 -10.92
N SER A 92 -3.69 3.74 -11.69
CA SER A 92 -3.07 4.34 -12.87
C SER A 92 -1.72 4.99 -12.58
N SER A 93 -1.51 5.53 -11.36
CA SER A 93 -0.21 6.05 -10.91
C SER A 93 0.89 4.99 -10.81
N PHE A 94 0.52 3.70 -10.89
CA PHE A 94 1.40 2.53 -10.81
C PHE A 94 1.27 1.60 -12.02
N GLY A 95 0.75 2.12 -13.14
CA GLY A 95 0.55 1.34 -14.37
C GLY A 95 -0.59 0.32 -14.28
N CYS A 96 -1.51 0.46 -13.32
CA CYS A 96 -2.63 -0.46 -13.10
C CYS A 96 -3.98 0.30 -13.10
N PRO A 97 -4.42 0.85 -14.27
CA PRO A 97 -5.68 1.56 -14.37
C PRO A 97 -6.88 0.64 -14.03
N GLY A 98 -7.96 1.23 -13.52
CA GLY A 98 -9.14 0.48 -13.07
C GLY A 98 -8.98 -0.19 -11.70
N TYR A 99 -7.87 0.06 -11.01
CA TYR A 99 -7.60 -0.43 -9.64
C TYR A 99 -7.29 0.72 -8.70
N VAL A 100 -7.39 0.45 -7.41
CA VAL A 100 -6.90 1.34 -6.35
C VAL A 100 -5.93 0.59 -5.47
N ARG A 101 -4.89 1.30 -5.00
CA ARG A 101 -3.88 0.76 -4.11
C ARG A 101 -4.20 1.11 -2.65
N ILE A 102 -4.12 0.13 -1.79
CA ILE A 102 -4.31 0.26 -0.34
C ILE A 102 -3.06 -0.26 0.36
N ALA A 103 -2.54 0.50 1.34
CA ALA A 103 -1.43 0.05 2.18
C ALA A 103 -1.96 -0.74 3.40
N TYR A 104 -1.27 -1.82 3.78
CA TYR A 104 -1.53 -2.54 5.03
C TYR A 104 -0.37 -2.48 6.04
N CYS A 105 0.66 -1.67 5.76
CA CYS A 105 1.72 -1.34 6.70
C CYS A 105 1.33 -0.19 7.65
N VAL A 106 0.19 -0.33 8.27
CA VAL A 106 -0.40 0.65 9.21
C VAL A 106 -0.70 -0.05 10.53
N ALA A 107 -1.12 0.71 11.56
CA ALA A 107 -1.57 0.09 12.81
C ALA A 107 -2.76 -0.85 12.55
N TYR A 108 -2.80 -1.98 13.26
CA TYR A 108 -3.85 -2.98 13.10
C TYR A 108 -5.24 -2.39 13.35
N GLU A 109 -5.34 -1.53 14.34
CA GLU A 109 -6.56 -0.81 14.74
C GLU A 109 -7.09 0.07 13.61
N THR A 110 -6.19 0.64 12.79
CA THR A 110 -6.57 1.41 11.59
C THR A 110 -7.29 0.53 10.58
N ILE A 111 -6.81 -0.70 10.38
CA ILE A 111 -7.45 -1.67 9.48
C ILE A 111 -8.84 -2.04 10.00
N ILE A 112 -8.93 -2.44 11.27
CA ILE A 112 -10.20 -2.82 11.90
C ILE A 112 -11.20 -1.67 11.85
N GLY A 113 -10.77 -0.43 12.15
CA GLY A 113 -11.62 0.76 12.09
C GLY A 113 -12.05 1.16 10.67
N ALA A 114 -11.29 0.77 9.64
CA ALA A 114 -11.62 1.05 8.25
C ALA A 114 -12.64 0.06 7.66
N LEU A 115 -12.67 -1.19 8.08
CA LEU A 115 -13.54 -2.22 7.50
C LEU A 115 -15.03 -1.87 7.53
N PRO A 116 -15.63 -1.36 8.62
CA PRO A 116 -17.02 -0.92 8.62
C PRO A 116 -17.28 0.19 7.60
N ARG A 117 -16.33 1.09 7.40
CA ARG A 117 -16.43 2.19 6.43
C ARG A 117 -16.35 1.68 4.98
N PHE A 118 -15.51 0.67 4.73
CA PHE A 118 -15.51 -0.03 3.44
C PHE A 118 -16.83 -0.75 3.18
N GLN A 119 -17.46 -1.30 4.21
CA GLN A 119 -18.78 -1.92 4.09
C GLN A 119 -19.85 -0.88 3.70
N GLU A 120 -19.84 0.30 4.28
CA GLU A 120 -20.76 1.39 3.90
C GLU A 120 -20.50 1.89 2.49
N LEU A 121 -19.24 2.09 2.13
CA LEU A 121 -18.85 2.48 0.77
C LEU A 121 -19.30 1.42 -0.25
N ALA A 122 -19.14 0.13 0.07
CA ALA A 122 -19.54 -0.99 -0.78
C ALA A 122 -21.05 -1.02 -1.09
N LYS A 123 -21.90 -0.61 -0.14
CA LYS A 123 -23.36 -0.53 -0.33
C LYS A 123 -23.74 0.35 -1.51
N GLN A 124 -22.98 1.40 -1.80
CA GLN A 124 -23.26 2.30 -2.94
C GLN A 124 -23.05 1.63 -4.30
N TYR A 125 -22.24 0.57 -4.37
CA TYR A 125 -21.80 -0.02 -5.63
C TYR A 125 -22.27 -1.47 -5.83
N PHE A 126 -22.51 -2.22 -4.76
CA PHE A 126 -22.78 -3.65 -4.81
C PHE A 126 -24.17 -4.06 -4.27
N GLN A 127 -24.87 -3.17 -3.55
CA GLN A 127 -26.25 -3.42 -3.12
C GLN A 127 -27.20 -2.70 -4.08
N ARG A 128 -27.80 -3.45 -4.97
CA ARG A 128 -28.99 -3.07 -5.71
C ARG A 128 -30.19 -3.82 -5.14
#